data_a56dd66aac9935e96bd8fa2968b2bf00
#
_entry.id   a56dd66aac9935e96bd8fa2968b2bf00
#
_cell.length_a   1.000
_cell.length_b   1.000
_cell.length_c   1.000
_cell.angle_alpha   90.00
_cell.angle_beta   90.00
_cell.angle_gamma   90.00
#
_symmetry.space_group_name_H-M   'P 1'
#
loop_
_entity.id
_entity.type
_entity.pdbx_description
1 polymer ?
#
loop_
_entity_poly.entity_id
_entity_poly.type
_entity_poly.pdbx_seq_one_letter_code
_entity_poly.pdbx_strand_id
1 'polypeptide(L)'
;MYILDTNVILELRKAGKTHQNVRKWAERLPSASLYISVISVLELEIGILLIDRRDKEQGAILRAWMDRHVLPTFSGRVLAIDTAVAQRCATLHVPNPRSDRDALIAATALVHGLTVATRNVADFERTGVAVLNPWEA
;
A
#
# COMPACT_ATOMS: atom_id res chain seq x y z
N MET A 1 -3.45 4.23 -13.25
CA MET A 1 -3.46 4.61 -11.83
C MET A 1 -3.14 3.41 -10.96
N TYR A 2 -2.52 3.65 -9.83
CA TYR A 2 -1.96 2.60 -8.98
C TYR A 2 -2.43 2.71 -7.55
N ILE A 3 -2.60 1.57 -6.89
CA ILE A 3 -2.69 1.50 -5.43
C ILE A 3 -1.37 0.92 -4.91
N LEU A 4 -0.72 1.65 -4.01
CA LEU A 4 0.59 1.26 -3.49
C LEU A 4 0.43 0.29 -2.33
N ASP A 5 1.05 -0.90 -2.45
CA ASP A 5 1.17 -1.79 -1.32
C ASP A 5 2.11 -1.16 -0.27
N THR A 6 1.97 -1.56 0.96
CA THR A 6 2.70 -0.98 2.10
C THR A 6 4.22 -1.01 1.89
N ASN A 7 4.75 -2.07 1.28
CA ASN A 7 6.19 -2.17 1.01
C ASN A 7 6.71 -1.06 0.08
N VAL A 8 5.88 -0.59 -0.86
CA VAL A 8 6.26 0.52 -1.76
C VAL A 8 6.29 1.84 -1.00
N ILE A 9 5.30 2.08 -0.13
CA ILE A 9 5.26 3.28 0.71
C ILE A 9 6.51 3.36 1.59
N LEU A 10 6.87 2.24 2.22
CA LEU A 10 8.08 2.15 3.06
C LEU A 10 9.37 2.35 2.26
N GLU A 11 9.42 1.85 1.03
CA GLU A 11 10.59 2.06 0.17
C GLU A 11 10.76 3.53 -0.19
N LEU A 12 9.68 4.21 -0.52
CA LEU A 12 9.70 5.64 -0.87
C LEU A 12 10.11 6.53 0.31
N ARG A 13 9.96 6.05 1.55
CA ARG A 13 10.39 6.75 2.75
C ARG A 13 11.91 6.91 2.83
N LYS A 14 12.66 6.01 2.22
CA LYS A 14 14.11 5.91 2.36
C LYS A 14 14.89 7.03 1.64
N ALA A 15 14.45 8.26 1.71
CA ALA A 15 15.01 9.42 1.01
C ALA A 15 16.52 9.28 0.72
N GLY A 16 16.94 9.39 -0.53
CA GLY A 16 18.33 9.22 -0.95
C GLY A 16 18.84 7.77 -0.96
N LYS A 17 18.13 6.84 -0.31
CA LYS A 17 18.45 5.40 -0.25
C LYS A 17 17.37 4.54 -0.89
N THR A 18 16.35 5.14 -1.49
CA THR A 18 15.31 4.44 -2.21
C THR A 18 15.92 3.67 -3.38
N HIS A 19 15.47 2.44 -3.58
CA HIS A 19 15.91 1.64 -4.72
C HIS A 19 15.73 2.44 -6.01
N GLN A 20 16.75 2.46 -6.84
CA GLN A 20 16.82 3.29 -8.06
C GLN A 20 15.61 3.08 -8.98
N ASN A 21 15.20 1.83 -9.20
CA ASN A 21 14.06 1.53 -10.07
C ASN A 21 12.75 2.05 -9.49
N VAL A 22 12.54 1.89 -8.20
CA VAL A 22 11.33 2.37 -7.50
C VAL A 22 11.25 3.89 -7.58
N ARG A 23 12.36 4.56 -7.28
CA ARG A 23 12.43 6.03 -7.36
C ARG A 23 12.10 6.54 -8.76
N LYS A 24 12.74 5.97 -9.78
CA LYS A 24 12.52 6.38 -11.17
C LYS A 24 11.08 6.14 -11.61
N TRP A 25 10.52 5.01 -11.21
CA TRP A 25 9.12 4.70 -11.50
C TRP A 25 8.18 5.72 -10.88
N ALA A 26 8.36 6.03 -9.60
CA ALA A 26 7.49 6.97 -8.88
C ALA A 26 7.62 8.41 -9.41
N GLU A 27 8.84 8.84 -9.73
CA GLU A 27 9.10 10.20 -10.25
C GLU A 27 8.45 10.46 -11.60
N ARG A 28 8.21 9.42 -12.39
CA ARG A 28 7.59 9.55 -13.72
C ARG A 28 6.06 9.67 -13.65
N LEU A 29 5.47 9.48 -12.49
CA LEU A 29 4.02 9.43 -12.34
C LEU A 29 3.50 10.69 -11.65
N PRO A 30 2.35 11.23 -12.11
CA PRO A 30 1.69 12.31 -11.37
C PRO A 30 1.26 11.76 -10.00
N SER A 31 1.43 12.53 -8.93
CA SER A 31 1.01 12.10 -7.58
C SER A 31 -0.48 11.78 -7.53
N ALA A 32 -1.31 12.46 -8.32
CA ALA A 32 -2.74 12.20 -8.40
C ALA A 32 -3.09 10.80 -8.93
N SER A 33 -2.12 10.08 -9.53
CA SER A 33 -2.33 8.72 -10.02
C SER A 33 -2.01 7.64 -8.99
N LEU A 34 -1.55 8.02 -7.79
CA LEU A 34 -1.14 7.11 -6.73
C LEU A 34 -2.13 7.16 -5.56
N TYR A 35 -2.66 6.00 -5.21
CA TYR A 35 -3.62 5.81 -4.14
C TYR A 35 -3.07 4.84 -3.10
N ILE A 36 -3.61 4.85 -1.91
CA ILE A 36 -3.35 3.83 -0.89
C ILE A 36 -4.67 3.34 -0.30
N SER A 37 -4.65 2.14 0.25
CA SER A 37 -5.78 1.56 1.00
C SER A 37 -5.70 1.98 2.47
N VAL A 38 -6.86 2.08 3.13
CA VAL A 38 -6.90 2.16 4.61
C VAL A 38 -6.20 0.98 5.26
N ILE A 39 -6.08 -0.16 4.56
CA ILE A 39 -5.32 -1.32 5.05
C ILE A 39 -3.83 -0.99 5.17
N SER A 40 -3.27 -0.26 4.21
CA SER A 40 -1.88 0.20 4.32
C SER A 40 -1.71 1.20 5.47
N VAL A 41 -2.69 2.08 5.68
CA VAL A 41 -2.69 2.96 6.86
C VAL A 41 -2.65 2.13 8.14
N LEU A 42 -3.50 1.10 8.25
CA LEU A 42 -3.52 0.19 9.39
C LEU A 42 -2.16 -0.47 9.61
N GLU A 43 -1.56 -1.02 8.55
CA GLU A 43 -0.27 -1.71 8.64
C GLU A 43 0.86 -0.76 9.08
N LEU A 44 0.89 0.45 8.52
CA LEU A 44 1.87 1.47 8.90
C LEU A 44 1.70 1.89 10.37
N GLU A 45 0.45 2.10 10.81
CA GLU A 45 0.16 2.48 12.19
C GLU A 45 0.57 1.38 13.17
N ILE A 46 0.28 0.12 12.87
CA ILE A 46 0.72 -1.02 13.69
C ILE A 46 2.24 -1.03 13.79
N GLY A 47 2.93 -0.88 12.66
CA GLY A 47 4.39 -0.88 12.62
C GLY A 47 5.00 0.23 13.47
N ILE A 48 4.42 1.43 13.40
CA ILE A 48 4.87 2.58 14.21
C ILE A 48 4.70 2.31 15.69
N LEU A 49 3.54 1.79 16.10
CA LEU A 49 3.25 1.49 17.50
C LEU A 49 4.17 0.40 18.07
N LEU A 50 4.50 -0.61 17.26
CA LEU A 50 5.42 -1.67 17.67
C LEU A 50 6.84 -1.13 17.87
N ILE A 51 7.31 -0.26 16.98
CA ILE A 51 8.63 0.36 17.10
C ILE A 51 8.67 1.31 18.30
N ASP A 52 7.61 2.10 18.49
CA ASP A 52 7.52 3.05 19.61
C ASP A 52 7.62 2.35 20.97
N ARG A 53 7.14 1.14 21.09
CA ARG A 53 7.22 0.37 22.34
C ARG A 53 8.65 0.05 22.75
N ARG A 54 9.55 -0.18 21.80
CA ARG A 54 10.95 -0.59 22.07
C ARG A 54 11.96 0.53 21.86
N ASP A 55 11.60 1.57 21.10
CA ASP A 55 12.48 2.68 20.77
C ASP A 55 11.62 3.95 20.57
N LYS A 56 11.51 4.75 21.63
CA LYS A 56 10.68 5.96 21.64
C LYS A 56 11.17 7.00 20.65
N GLU A 57 12.48 7.10 20.46
CA GLU A 57 13.06 8.06 19.52
C GLU A 57 12.70 7.71 18.09
N GLN A 58 12.88 6.46 17.70
CA GLN A 58 12.51 5.97 16.37
C GLN A 58 11.01 6.03 16.13
N GLY A 59 10.22 5.69 17.16
CA GLY A 59 8.77 5.79 17.10
C GLY A 59 8.31 7.22 16.82
N ALA A 60 8.92 8.21 17.46
CA ALA A 60 8.59 9.63 17.24
C ALA A 60 8.92 10.08 15.81
N ILE A 61 10.05 9.63 15.26
CA ILE A 61 10.43 9.92 13.87
C ILE A 61 9.41 9.36 12.89
N LEU A 62 9.00 8.10 13.08
CA LEU A 62 8.00 7.44 12.23
C LEU A 62 6.62 8.08 12.36
N ARG A 63 6.23 8.48 13.57
CA ARG A 63 4.99 9.19 13.81
C ARG A 63 4.96 10.51 13.04
N ALA A 64 6.04 11.28 13.11
CA ALA A 64 6.15 12.52 12.37
C ALA A 64 6.07 12.30 10.86
N TRP A 65 6.70 11.26 10.35
CA TRP A 65 6.64 10.89 8.93
C TRP A 65 5.21 10.56 8.50
N MET A 66 4.50 9.75 9.29
CA MET A 66 3.12 9.38 8.99
C MET A 66 2.21 10.61 8.95
N ASP A 67 2.28 11.44 10.00
CA ASP A 67 1.36 12.56 10.18
C ASP A 67 1.66 13.75 9.26
N ARG A 68 2.94 13.95 8.91
CA ARG A 68 3.38 15.12 8.12
C ARG A 68 3.64 14.85 6.66
N HIS A 69 3.85 13.59 6.28
CA HIS A 69 4.16 13.22 4.90
C HIS A 69 3.15 12.26 4.29
N VAL A 70 2.90 11.10 4.91
CA VAL A 70 2.04 10.09 4.31
C VAL A 70 0.60 10.56 4.21
N LEU A 71 -0.01 10.92 5.33
CA LEU A 71 -1.42 11.30 5.35
C LEU A 71 -1.69 12.56 4.51
N PRO A 72 -0.88 13.62 4.59
CA PRO A 72 -1.09 14.78 3.71
C PRO A 72 -0.89 14.47 2.23
N THR A 73 0.13 13.67 1.88
CA THR A 73 0.42 13.31 0.48
C THR A 73 -0.77 12.61 -0.16
N PHE A 74 -1.41 11.70 0.56
CA PHE A 74 -2.53 10.92 0.04
C PHE A 74 -3.90 11.46 0.45
N SER A 75 -3.98 12.68 0.93
CA SER A 75 -5.26 13.31 1.26
C SER A 75 -6.21 13.25 0.07
N GLY A 76 -7.42 12.70 0.28
CA GLY A 76 -8.39 12.47 -0.78
C GLY A 76 -8.12 11.23 -1.65
N ARG A 77 -7.02 10.52 -1.40
CA ARG A 77 -6.63 9.33 -2.18
C ARG A 77 -6.36 8.11 -1.30
N VAL A 78 -6.90 8.09 -0.09
CA VAL A 78 -6.95 6.91 0.78
C VAL A 78 -8.29 6.22 0.55
N LEU A 79 -8.27 5.01 0.03
CA LEU A 79 -9.47 4.27 -0.36
C LEU A 79 -9.99 3.43 0.79
N ALA A 80 -11.26 3.62 1.11
CA ALA A 80 -11.93 2.93 2.21
C ALA A 80 -12.31 1.49 1.83
N ILE A 81 -12.55 0.67 2.86
CA ILE A 81 -13.17 -0.64 2.71
C ILE A 81 -14.68 -0.45 2.86
N ASP A 82 -15.36 -0.27 1.75
CA ASP A 82 -16.81 -0.13 1.71
C ASP A 82 -17.50 -1.48 1.39
N THR A 83 -18.81 -1.47 1.23
CA THR A 83 -19.58 -2.68 0.95
C THR A 83 -19.13 -3.34 -0.35
N ALA A 84 -18.90 -2.57 -1.40
CA ALA A 84 -18.49 -3.10 -2.70
C ALA A 84 -17.13 -3.82 -2.58
N VAL A 85 -16.18 -3.21 -1.87
CA VAL A 85 -14.87 -3.82 -1.62
C VAL A 85 -15.01 -5.10 -0.80
N ALA A 86 -15.83 -5.09 0.25
CA ALA A 86 -16.06 -6.27 1.09
C ALA A 86 -16.66 -7.42 0.28
N GLN A 87 -17.63 -7.15 -0.56
CA GLN A 87 -18.27 -8.17 -1.41
C GLN A 87 -17.26 -8.73 -2.42
N ARG A 88 -16.46 -7.88 -3.04
CA ARG A 88 -15.44 -8.33 -3.99
C ARG A 88 -14.37 -9.14 -3.27
N CYS A 89 -13.95 -8.73 -2.09
CA CYS A 89 -12.98 -9.44 -1.28
C CYS A 89 -13.44 -10.87 -0.95
N ALA A 90 -14.72 -11.03 -0.62
CA ALA A 90 -15.28 -12.36 -0.34
C ALA A 90 -15.05 -13.33 -1.49
N THR A 91 -15.18 -12.88 -2.74
CA THR A 91 -14.96 -13.73 -3.92
C THR A 91 -13.52 -14.22 -4.04
N LEU A 92 -12.56 -13.49 -3.47
CA LEU A 92 -11.15 -13.87 -3.52
C LEU A 92 -10.79 -14.96 -2.50
N HIS A 93 -11.64 -15.18 -1.50
CA HIS A 93 -11.43 -16.20 -0.47
C HIS A 93 -12.05 -17.55 -0.81
N VAL A 94 -12.88 -17.63 -1.85
CA VAL A 94 -13.58 -18.86 -2.21
C VAL A 94 -13.11 -19.33 -3.59
N PRO A 95 -12.71 -20.58 -3.75
CA PRO A 95 -12.75 -21.67 -2.76
C PRO A 95 -11.62 -21.67 -1.74
N ASN A 96 -10.53 -20.96 -1.99
CA ASN A 96 -9.34 -21.01 -1.14
C ASN A 96 -9.10 -19.68 -0.43
N PRO A 97 -9.19 -19.64 0.91
CA PRO A 97 -8.90 -18.42 1.66
C PRO A 97 -7.44 -17.99 1.49
N ARG A 98 -7.19 -16.69 1.63
CA ARG A 98 -5.87 -16.08 1.54
C ARG A 98 -5.70 -15.03 2.65
N SER A 99 -4.55 -14.35 2.71
CA SER A 99 -4.33 -13.26 3.66
C SER A 99 -5.43 -12.20 3.51
N ASP A 100 -6.09 -11.85 4.61
CA ASP A 100 -7.18 -10.88 4.61
C ASP A 100 -6.71 -9.51 4.12
N ARG A 101 -5.53 -9.06 4.56
CA ARG A 101 -5.01 -7.74 4.19
C ARG A 101 -4.70 -7.66 2.71
N ASP A 102 -4.03 -8.65 2.15
CA ASP A 102 -3.71 -8.70 0.72
C ASP A 102 -4.98 -8.80 -0.13
N ALA A 103 -5.94 -9.61 0.32
CA ALA A 103 -7.23 -9.74 -0.36
C ALA A 103 -8.01 -8.43 -0.36
N LEU A 104 -7.99 -7.66 0.74
CA LEU A 104 -8.64 -6.36 0.82
C LEU A 104 -7.99 -5.32 -0.08
N ILE A 105 -6.68 -5.31 -0.18
CA ILE A 105 -5.96 -4.41 -1.11
C ILE A 105 -6.28 -4.79 -2.55
N ALA A 106 -6.26 -6.08 -2.88
CA ALA A 106 -6.60 -6.56 -4.22
C ALA A 106 -8.04 -6.21 -4.59
N ALA A 107 -8.99 -6.43 -3.68
CA ALA A 107 -10.41 -6.12 -3.90
C ALA A 107 -10.62 -4.61 -4.11
N THR A 108 -9.94 -3.78 -3.35
CA THR A 108 -9.97 -2.32 -3.52
C THR A 108 -9.51 -1.93 -4.93
N ALA A 109 -8.40 -2.51 -5.37
CA ALA A 109 -7.89 -2.25 -6.71
C ALA A 109 -8.87 -2.71 -7.80
N LEU A 110 -9.47 -3.89 -7.63
CA LEU A 110 -10.44 -4.42 -8.60
C LEU A 110 -11.69 -3.53 -8.70
N VAL A 111 -12.23 -3.08 -7.58
CA VAL A 111 -13.42 -2.22 -7.56
C VAL A 111 -13.14 -0.88 -8.21
N HIS A 112 -11.95 -0.31 -8.01
CA HIS A 112 -11.60 1.01 -8.52
C HIS A 112 -10.84 1.00 -9.85
N GLY A 113 -10.59 -0.19 -10.41
CA GLY A 113 -9.87 -0.29 -11.69
C GLY A 113 -8.41 0.12 -11.62
N LEU A 114 -7.73 -0.16 -10.51
CA LEU A 114 -6.34 0.20 -10.27
C LEU A 114 -5.40 -0.99 -10.44
N THR A 115 -4.14 -0.69 -10.75
CA THR A 115 -3.05 -1.67 -10.72
C THR A 115 -2.40 -1.64 -9.34
N VAL A 116 -2.14 -2.81 -8.75
CA VAL A 116 -1.41 -2.91 -7.48
C VAL A 116 0.08 -2.77 -7.76
N ALA A 117 0.73 -1.80 -7.14
CA ALA A 117 2.18 -1.67 -7.16
C ALA A 117 2.73 -2.35 -5.90
N THR A 118 3.51 -3.41 -6.09
CA THR A 118 4.01 -4.22 -4.98
C THR A 118 5.30 -4.96 -5.36
N ARG A 119 6.13 -5.21 -4.36
CA ARG A 119 7.27 -6.11 -4.50
C ARG A 119 6.83 -7.58 -4.42
N ASN A 120 5.77 -7.85 -3.68
CA ASN A 120 5.28 -9.20 -3.38
C ASN A 120 4.22 -9.64 -4.39
N VAL A 121 4.60 -9.77 -5.66
CA VAL A 121 3.70 -10.10 -6.75
C VAL A 121 2.94 -11.42 -6.50
N ALA A 122 3.60 -12.40 -5.92
CA ALA A 122 3.01 -13.70 -5.63
C ALA A 122 1.78 -13.61 -4.69
N ASP A 123 1.76 -12.63 -3.78
CA ASP A 123 0.65 -12.45 -2.84
C ASP A 123 -0.66 -12.04 -3.54
N PHE A 124 -0.57 -11.58 -4.78
CA PHE A 124 -1.72 -11.11 -5.56
C PHE A 124 -2.07 -12.05 -6.71
N GLU A 125 -1.40 -13.19 -6.83
CA GLU A 125 -1.72 -14.21 -7.84
C GLU A 125 -3.13 -14.73 -7.65
N ARG A 126 -3.81 -15.05 -8.77
CA ARG A 126 -5.17 -15.62 -8.81
C ARG A 126 -6.24 -14.67 -8.26
N THR A 127 -5.93 -13.39 -8.08
CA THR A 127 -6.93 -12.39 -7.70
C THR A 127 -7.60 -11.76 -8.93
N GLY A 128 -6.94 -11.84 -10.08
CA GLY A 128 -7.38 -11.16 -11.30
C GLY A 128 -6.97 -9.70 -11.37
N VAL A 129 -6.32 -9.16 -10.33
CA VAL A 129 -5.88 -7.77 -10.34
C VAL A 129 -4.59 -7.61 -11.16
N ALA A 130 -4.47 -6.47 -11.86
CA ALA A 130 -3.22 -6.11 -12.52
C ALA A 130 -2.17 -5.75 -11.47
N VAL A 131 -0.95 -6.23 -11.63
CA VAL A 131 0.15 -6.04 -10.69
C VAL A 131 1.37 -5.52 -11.42
N LEU A 132 2.07 -4.57 -10.80
CA LEU A 132 3.35 -4.06 -11.27
C LEU A 132 4.35 -4.08 -10.12
N ASN A 133 5.56 -4.59 -10.39
CA ASN A 133 6.64 -4.57 -9.42
C ASN A 133 7.58 -3.39 -9.72
N PRO A 134 7.55 -2.29 -8.92
CA PRO A 134 8.39 -1.13 -9.19
C PRO A 134 9.89 -1.40 -9.10
N TRP A 135 10.32 -2.45 -8.38
CA TRP A 135 11.73 -2.83 -8.32
C TRP A 135 12.26 -3.37 -9.64
N GLU A 136 11.38 -3.84 -10.51
CA GLU A 136 11.70 -4.39 -11.82
C GLU A 136 11.27 -3.48 -12.98
N ALA A 137 10.74 -2.33 -12.65
CA ALA A 137 10.23 -1.38 -13.65
C ALA A 137 11.34 -0.63 -14.41
#